data_24c897f71bcf0e98716a450ac60d19db
#
_entry.id   24c897f71bcf0e98716a450ac60d19db
#
_cell.length_a   1.000
_cell.length_b   1.000
_cell.length_c   1.000
_cell.angle_alpha   90.00
_cell.angle_beta   90.00
_cell.angle_gamma   90.00
#
_symmetry.space_group_name_H-M   'P 1'
#
loop_
_entity.id
_entity.type
_entity.pdbx_description
1 polymer ?
#
loop_
_entity_poly.entity_id
_entity_poly.type
_entity_poly.pdbx_seq_one_letter_code
_entity_poly.pdbx_strand_id
1 'polypeptide(L)'
;QNDMGAYMAIFEIMAQHDLSLTVKFGVQFGLFGGAVSLLGSEKHHKKYVEAIGRGELLGCFAMTETGHGSNVKSLETTLTYDKTRKEIVVHSPNYEAGKEYIGNALHGTMAAVFGQLIVDGVSHGIHAVLVTLRDENHQLCPGVKVEDCGYKIGLNGIDNGRIWFDHVRVPLDNLLDKYGGIDENGVYYSPIANENRRFFTMLGALVGGRICVGAGALGASKVALDIATRYALKRRQFGPEAMEEQLIMDYPSHQARLLPRLVKPYIYHFALDNLRNAF
;
A
#
# COMPACT_ATOMS: atom_id res chain seq x y z
N GLN A 1 -15.80 15.10 -2.22
CA GLN A 1 -16.04 14.11 -1.14
C GLN A 1 -15.45 12.79 -1.62
N ASN A 2 -14.55 12.22 -0.84
CA ASN A 2 -13.98 10.91 -1.14
C ASN A 2 -15.08 9.85 -0.95
N ASP A 3 -15.59 9.30 -2.03
CA ASP A 3 -16.48 8.14 -1.99
C ASP A 3 -15.64 6.87 -1.78
N MET A 4 -15.39 6.58 -0.51
CA MET A 4 -14.62 5.41 -0.12
C MET A 4 -15.35 4.11 -0.48
N GLY A 5 -16.69 4.11 -0.46
CA GLY A 5 -17.49 2.97 -0.87
C GLY A 5 -17.30 2.62 -2.34
N ALA A 6 -17.31 3.62 -3.23
CA ALA A 6 -17.02 3.43 -4.65
C ALA A 6 -15.58 2.93 -4.88
N TYR A 7 -14.59 3.47 -4.16
CA TYR A 7 -13.21 3.00 -4.23
C TYR A 7 -13.08 1.51 -3.85
N MET A 8 -13.72 1.09 -2.75
CA MET A 8 -13.70 -0.30 -2.30
C MET A 8 -14.40 -1.24 -3.30
N ALA A 9 -15.50 -0.80 -3.91
CA ALA A 9 -16.22 -1.58 -4.93
C ALA A 9 -15.38 -1.75 -6.21
N ILE A 10 -14.71 -0.69 -6.67
CA ILE A 10 -13.78 -0.75 -7.81
C ILE A 10 -12.66 -1.75 -7.52
N PHE A 11 -12.08 -1.69 -6.33
CA PHE A 11 -11.00 -2.60 -5.91
C PHE A 11 -11.44 -4.07 -5.94
N GLU A 12 -12.65 -4.39 -5.42
CA GLU A 12 -13.22 -5.74 -5.47
C GLU A 12 -13.46 -6.23 -6.90
N ILE A 13 -14.01 -5.37 -7.77
CA ILE A 13 -14.29 -5.72 -9.16
C ILE A 13 -13.00 -5.97 -9.95
N MET A 14 -12.01 -5.09 -9.80
CA MET A 14 -10.72 -5.25 -10.46
C MET A 14 -10.01 -6.54 -10.03
N ALA A 15 -10.14 -6.93 -8.77
CA ALA A 15 -9.56 -8.16 -8.23
C ALA A 15 -10.16 -9.45 -8.82
N GLN A 16 -11.34 -9.37 -9.40
CA GLN A 16 -11.93 -10.49 -10.16
C GLN A 16 -11.25 -10.69 -11.52
N HIS A 17 -10.56 -9.67 -12.01
CA HIS A 17 -9.89 -9.69 -13.29
C HIS A 17 -8.36 -9.91 -13.15
N ASP A 18 -7.68 -9.02 -12.42
CA ASP A 18 -6.24 -9.06 -12.24
C ASP A 18 -5.84 -8.46 -10.88
N LEU A 19 -5.23 -9.31 -10.03
CA LEU A 19 -4.78 -8.89 -8.71
C LEU A 19 -3.55 -7.98 -8.75
N SER A 20 -2.67 -8.13 -9.74
CA SER A 20 -1.51 -7.23 -9.89
C SER A 20 -1.97 -5.81 -10.22
N LEU A 21 -2.88 -5.67 -11.19
CA LEU A 21 -3.49 -4.39 -11.55
C LEU A 21 -4.21 -3.78 -10.34
N THR A 22 -4.97 -4.59 -9.60
CA THR A 22 -5.71 -4.17 -8.41
C THR A 22 -4.79 -3.60 -7.34
N VAL A 23 -3.68 -4.30 -7.04
CA VAL A 23 -2.73 -3.83 -6.03
C VAL A 23 -1.97 -2.60 -6.53
N LYS A 24 -1.62 -2.52 -7.82
CA LYS A 24 -1.00 -1.32 -8.40
C LYS A 24 -1.92 -0.10 -8.29
N PHE A 25 -3.21 -0.27 -8.57
CA PHE A 25 -4.24 0.75 -8.31
C PHE A 25 -4.28 1.14 -6.82
N GLY A 26 -4.23 0.15 -5.92
CA GLY A 26 -4.18 0.37 -4.48
C GLY A 26 -2.94 1.15 -4.02
N VAL A 27 -1.77 0.85 -4.58
CA VAL A 27 -0.52 1.59 -4.28
C VAL A 27 -0.63 3.05 -4.69
N GLN A 28 -1.09 3.31 -5.93
CA GLN A 28 -1.18 4.67 -6.47
C GLN A 28 -2.20 5.51 -5.72
N PHE A 29 -3.45 5.05 -5.63
CA PHE A 29 -4.56 5.87 -5.15
C PHE A 29 -4.84 5.69 -3.66
N GLY A 30 -4.75 4.45 -3.16
CA GLY A 30 -5.05 4.12 -1.77
C GLY A 30 -3.90 4.39 -0.81
N LEU A 31 -2.67 4.04 -1.17
CA LEU A 31 -1.50 4.20 -0.30
C LEU A 31 -0.82 5.55 -0.52
N PHE A 32 -0.28 5.83 -1.70
CA PHE A 32 0.41 7.09 -1.96
C PHE A 32 -0.57 8.27 -1.93
N GLY A 33 -1.64 8.20 -2.72
CA GLY A 33 -2.69 9.23 -2.72
C GLY A 33 -3.36 9.37 -1.36
N GLY A 34 -3.59 8.25 -0.68
CA GLY A 34 -4.11 8.21 0.69
C GLY A 34 -3.18 8.89 1.69
N ALA A 35 -1.86 8.68 1.62
CA ALA A 35 -0.89 9.36 2.48
C ALA A 35 -0.95 10.88 2.28
N VAL A 36 -0.94 11.35 1.04
CA VAL A 36 -1.03 12.79 0.73
C VAL A 36 -2.35 13.38 1.23
N SER A 37 -3.48 12.69 1.03
CA SER A 37 -4.81 13.18 1.40
C SER A 37 -5.05 13.16 2.91
N LEU A 38 -4.54 12.16 3.63
CA LEU A 38 -4.85 11.96 5.05
C LEU A 38 -3.79 12.55 5.99
N LEU A 39 -2.52 12.58 5.57
CA LEU A 39 -1.40 13.09 6.38
C LEU A 39 -0.97 14.49 5.95
N GLY A 40 -1.28 14.90 4.73
CA GLY A 40 -1.01 16.24 4.21
C GLY A 40 -2.02 17.27 4.68
N SER A 41 -1.61 18.53 4.68
CA SER A 41 -2.46 19.70 4.88
C SER A 41 -2.95 20.26 3.53
N GLU A 42 -3.72 21.35 3.57
CA GLU A 42 -4.35 21.95 2.38
C GLU A 42 -3.32 22.30 1.28
N LYS A 43 -2.11 22.73 1.63
CA LYS A 43 -1.04 23.03 0.65
C LYS A 43 -0.67 21.81 -0.18
N HIS A 44 -0.59 20.62 0.46
CA HIS A 44 -0.30 19.36 -0.22
C HIS A 44 -1.47 18.92 -1.10
N HIS A 45 -2.70 19.08 -0.61
CA HIS A 45 -3.89 18.72 -1.38
C HIS A 45 -3.97 19.53 -2.67
N LYS A 46 -3.82 20.86 -2.60
CA LYS A 46 -3.84 21.74 -3.79
C LYS A 46 -2.74 21.41 -4.79
N LYS A 47 -1.58 21.00 -4.30
CA LYS A 47 -0.41 20.77 -5.15
C LYS A 47 -0.41 19.40 -5.83
N TYR A 48 -0.91 18.35 -5.15
CA TYR A 48 -0.64 16.97 -5.58
C TYR A 48 -1.89 16.13 -5.89
N VAL A 49 -3.03 16.37 -5.21
CA VAL A 49 -4.18 15.44 -5.28
C VAL A 49 -4.74 15.30 -6.68
N GLU A 50 -4.82 16.39 -7.45
CA GLU A 50 -5.34 16.36 -8.82
C GLU A 50 -4.43 15.55 -9.75
N ALA A 51 -3.13 15.81 -9.74
CA ALA A 51 -2.15 15.09 -10.55
C ALA A 51 -2.06 13.60 -10.18
N ILE A 52 -2.19 13.25 -8.89
CA ILE A 52 -2.30 11.86 -8.42
C ILE A 52 -3.56 11.21 -9.00
N GLY A 53 -4.70 11.89 -8.90
CA GLY A 53 -5.99 11.38 -9.36
C GLY A 53 -6.05 11.14 -10.86
N ARG A 54 -5.35 11.95 -11.65
CA ARG A 54 -5.23 11.78 -13.11
C ARG A 54 -4.15 10.78 -13.54
N GLY A 55 -3.34 10.26 -12.59
CA GLY A 55 -2.20 9.38 -12.90
C GLY A 55 -1.03 10.13 -13.56
N GLU A 56 -0.99 11.43 -13.49
CA GLU A 56 0.11 12.28 -13.98
C GLU A 56 1.31 12.26 -13.02
N LEU A 57 1.04 12.09 -11.72
CA LEU A 57 2.04 11.91 -10.68
C LEU A 57 1.98 10.46 -10.15
N LEU A 58 2.95 9.64 -10.57
CA LEU A 58 3.08 8.27 -10.10
C LEU A 58 3.86 8.23 -8.79
N GLY A 59 3.27 7.59 -7.77
CA GLY A 59 3.84 7.62 -6.43
C GLY A 59 4.00 6.28 -5.76
N CYS A 60 4.94 6.26 -4.81
CA CYS A 60 5.26 5.14 -3.94
C CYS A 60 4.83 5.43 -2.50
N PHE A 61 4.50 4.37 -1.76
CA PHE A 61 4.30 4.42 -0.31
C PHE A 61 5.47 3.68 0.36
N ALA A 62 6.49 4.44 0.79
CA ALA A 62 7.77 3.90 1.26
C ALA A 62 7.82 3.88 2.79
N MET A 63 7.12 2.91 3.41
CA MET A 63 7.06 2.75 4.87
C MET A 63 7.96 1.61 5.34
N THR A 64 7.65 0.35 4.99
CA THR A 64 8.34 -0.83 5.49
C THR A 64 9.82 -0.86 5.10
N GLU A 65 10.66 -1.36 5.99
CA GLU A 65 12.10 -1.54 5.79
C GLU A 65 12.46 -3.01 5.77
N THR A 66 13.61 -3.36 5.22
CA THR A 66 14.16 -4.71 5.25
C THR A 66 14.20 -5.25 6.69
N GLY A 67 14.67 -4.44 7.64
CA GLY A 67 14.72 -4.78 9.06
C GLY A 67 13.36 -4.66 9.79
N HIS A 68 12.39 -3.92 9.26
CA HIS A 68 11.15 -3.56 9.95
C HIS A 68 9.92 -3.68 9.02
N GLY A 69 9.48 -4.92 8.77
CA GLY A 69 8.28 -5.20 7.97
C GLY A 69 6.98 -4.95 8.74
N SER A 70 6.86 -5.48 9.95
CA SER A 70 5.67 -5.32 10.81
C SER A 70 5.86 -4.24 11.88
N ASN A 71 7.04 -4.15 12.48
CA ASN A 71 7.35 -3.16 13.50
C ASN A 71 7.75 -1.82 12.89
N VAL A 72 6.82 -1.19 12.19
CA VAL A 72 7.03 0.12 11.53
C VAL A 72 7.18 1.29 12.51
N LYS A 73 7.04 1.06 13.79
CA LYS A 73 7.36 2.06 14.81
C LYS A 73 8.87 2.22 15.01
N SER A 74 9.64 1.17 14.72
CA SER A 74 11.09 1.12 14.88
C SER A 74 11.85 1.37 13.57
N LEU A 75 11.24 2.06 12.59
CA LEU A 75 11.94 2.43 11.36
C LEU A 75 13.23 3.16 11.67
N GLU A 76 14.29 2.83 10.92
CA GLU A 76 15.62 3.42 11.08
C GLU A 76 15.89 4.58 10.12
N THR A 77 15.15 4.68 9.00
CA THR A 77 15.23 5.85 8.11
C THR A 77 15.02 7.13 8.92
N THR A 78 15.90 8.09 8.77
CA THR A 78 15.83 9.39 9.45
C THR A 78 15.33 10.49 8.53
N LEU A 79 14.58 11.43 9.10
CA LEU A 79 14.09 12.66 8.49
C LEU A 79 14.62 13.81 9.34
N THR A 80 15.87 14.25 9.09
CA THR A 80 16.54 15.24 9.95
C THR A 80 16.29 16.64 9.42
N TYR A 81 15.75 17.53 10.25
CA TYR A 81 15.53 18.91 9.89
C TYR A 81 16.83 19.72 9.94
N ASP A 82 17.18 20.32 8.82
CA ASP A 82 18.27 21.30 8.70
C ASP A 82 17.70 22.71 8.84
N LYS A 83 17.83 23.29 10.02
CA LYS A 83 17.30 24.61 10.35
C LYS A 83 17.92 25.74 9.50
N THR A 84 19.19 25.59 9.12
CA THR A 84 19.92 26.59 8.34
C THR A 84 19.36 26.71 6.93
N ARG A 85 19.04 25.57 6.33
CA ARG A 85 18.55 25.50 4.94
C ARG A 85 17.03 25.40 4.85
N LYS A 86 16.35 25.17 5.97
CA LYS A 86 14.91 24.87 6.03
C LYS A 86 14.52 23.68 5.14
N GLU A 87 15.31 22.61 5.23
CA GLU A 87 15.17 21.38 4.47
C GLU A 87 15.07 20.17 5.40
N ILE A 88 14.47 19.08 4.91
CA ILE A 88 14.53 17.77 5.54
C ILE A 88 15.59 16.93 4.82
N VAL A 89 16.51 16.34 5.56
CA VAL A 89 17.49 15.39 5.06
C VAL A 89 16.98 13.97 5.31
N VAL A 90 16.72 13.24 4.25
CA VAL A 90 16.26 11.85 4.29
C VAL A 90 17.47 10.93 4.15
N HIS A 91 17.66 10.01 5.10
CA HIS A 91 18.80 9.11 5.09
C HIS A 91 18.46 7.71 5.59
N SER A 92 18.93 6.70 4.84
CA SER A 92 18.91 5.29 5.22
C SER A 92 20.28 4.93 5.81
N PRO A 93 20.44 4.80 7.14
CA PRO A 93 21.76 4.71 7.79
C PRO A 93 22.52 3.40 7.51
N ASN A 94 21.81 2.37 7.08
CA ASN A 94 22.36 1.05 6.81
C ASN A 94 21.49 0.30 5.77
N TYR A 95 21.88 -0.93 5.44
CA TYR A 95 21.14 -1.77 4.49
C TYR A 95 19.72 -2.09 4.98
N GLU A 96 19.56 -2.38 6.27
CA GLU A 96 18.31 -2.79 6.91
C GLU A 96 17.26 -1.67 6.92
N ALA A 97 17.70 -0.41 6.86
CA ALA A 97 16.86 0.78 6.71
C ALA A 97 16.36 0.99 5.27
N GLY A 98 16.77 0.15 4.32
CA GLY A 98 16.25 0.17 2.95
C GLY A 98 14.75 -0.11 2.94
N LYS A 99 13.99 0.74 2.26
CA LYS A 99 12.56 0.54 2.05
C LYS A 99 12.35 -0.65 1.14
N GLU A 100 11.57 -1.66 1.56
CA GLU A 100 11.46 -2.93 0.85
C GLU A 100 10.03 -3.27 0.44
N TYR A 101 9.90 -3.99 -0.69
CA TYR A 101 8.65 -4.34 -1.37
C TYR A 101 7.78 -3.12 -1.72
N ILE A 102 8.43 -2.03 -2.07
CA ILE A 102 7.74 -0.78 -2.41
C ILE A 102 7.14 -0.87 -3.81
N GLY A 103 5.82 -0.84 -3.89
CA GLY A 103 5.11 -0.76 -5.16
C GLY A 103 5.36 0.58 -5.86
N ASN A 104 5.41 0.57 -7.18
CA ASN A 104 5.80 1.68 -8.06
C ASN A 104 7.28 2.09 -7.94
N ALA A 105 8.13 1.40 -7.19
CA ALA A 105 9.52 1.80 -6.97
C ALA A 105 10.33 1.93 -8.26
N LEU A 106 10.07 1.09 -9.27
CA LEU A 106 10.81 1.11 -10.53
C LEU A 106 10.35 2.20 -11.49
N HIS A 107 9.13 2.72 -11.33
CA HIS A 107 8.52 3.68 -12.26
C HIS A 107 8.02 4.96 -11.58
N GLY A 108 7.77 4.95 -10.28
CA GLY A 108 7.29 6.12 -9.53
C GLY A 108 8.27 7.28 -9.56
N THR A 109 7.73 8.49 -9.70
CA THR A 109 8.53 9.73 -9.71
C THR A 109 8.63 10.36 -8.33
N MET A 110 7.73 9.99 -7.41
CA MET A 110 7.69 10.51 -6.05
C MET A 110 7.41 9.40 -5.04
N ALA A 111 7.87 9.55 -3.80
CA ALA A 111 7.52 8.65 -2.69
C ALA A 111 7.05 9.43 -1.46
N ALA A 112 6.03 8.91 -0.78
CA ALA A 112 5.76 9.24 0.61
C ALA A 112 6.66 8.36 1.48
N VAL A 113 7.74 8.93 2.00
CA VAL A 113 8.78 8.23 2.77
C VAL A 113 8.52 8.42 4.25
N PHE A 114 8.39 7.31 4.98
CA PHE A 114 8.22 7.30 6.44
C PHE A 114 9.55 7.10 7.14
N GLY A 115 9.79 7.86 8.21
CA GLY A 115 11.01 7.77 9.01
C GLY A 115 10.89 8.52 10.32
N GLN A 116 11.94 8.44 11.14
CA GLN A 116 12.06 9.15 12.41
C GLN A 116 12.31 10.63 12.14
N LEU A 117 11.40 11.52 12.50
CA LEU A 117 11.61 12.97 12.39
C LEU A 117 12.51 13.44 13.53
N ILE A 118 13.64 14.04 13.16
CA ILE A 118 14.64 14.57 14.10
C ILE A 118 14.71 16.09 13.95
N VAL A 119 14.43 16.82 15.04
CA VAL A 119 14.51 18.28 15.11
C VAL A 119 15.41 18.64 16.29
N ASP A 120 16.43 19.45 16.06
CA ASP A 120 17.43 19.86 17.07
C ASP A 120 18.02 18.65 17.87
N GLY A 121 18.23 17.52 17.17
CA GLY A 121 18.78 16.28 17.76
C GLY A 121 17.76 15.43 18.53
N VAL A 122 16.50 15.85 18.63
CA VAL A 122 15.44 15.12 19.33
C VAL A 122 14.55 14.40 18.33
N SER A 123 14.30 13.09 18.53
CA SER A 123 13.34 12.33 17.73
C SER A 123 11.92 12.62 18.18
N HIS A 124 11.05 12.89 17.22
CA HIS A 124 9.60 13.07 17.39
C HIS A 124 8.79 11.90 16.87
N GLY A 125 9.44 10.74 16.62
CA GLY A 125 8.81 9.53 16.12
C GLY A 125 8.54 9.58 14.62
N ILE A 126 7.70 8.64 14.16
CA ILE A 126 7.44 8.44 12.73
C ILE A 126 6.64 9.61 12.14
N HIS A 127 7.16 10.14 11.03
CA HIS A 127 6.51 11.13 10.17
C HIS A 127 6.68 10.71 8.71
N ALA A 128 5.99 11.40 7.81
CA ALA A 128 6.08 11.15 6.37
C ALA A 128 6.49 12.41 5.61
N VAL A 129 7.38 12.26 4.64
CA VAL A 129 7.85 13.34 3.76
C VAL A 129 7.74 12.92 2.30
N LEU A 130 7.41 13.84 1.41
CA LEU A 130 7.39 13.61 -0.03
C LEU A 130 8.79 13.79 -0.61
N VAL A 131 9.31 12.74 -1.24
CA VAL A 131 10.64 12.71 -1.85
C VAL A 131 10.50 12.47 -3.34
N THR A 132 11.07 13.34 -4.18
CA THR A 132 11.20 13.10 -5.61
C THR A 132 12.24 12.00 -5.82
N LEU A 133 11.83 10.91 -6.47
CA LEU A 133 12.70 9.77 -6.78
C LEU A 133 13.38 9.93 -8.13
N ARG A 134 12.65 10.48 -9.11
CA ARG A 134 13.13 10.64 -10.50
C ARG A 134 12.83 12.04 -11.01
N ASP A 135 13.73 12.53 -11.83
CA ASP A 135 13.60 13.79 -12.54
C ASP A 135 12.63 13.70 -13.74
N GLU A 136 12.51 14.77 -14.50
CA GLU A 136 11.69 14.85 -15.71
C GLU A 136 12.13 13.90 -16.85
N ASN A 137 13.38 13.44 -16.82
CA ASN A 137 13.95 12.46 -17.75
C ASN A 137 13.83 11.01 -17.21
N HIS A 138 13.08 10.81 -16.13
CA HIS A 138 12.93 9.53 -15.42
C HIS A 138 14.24 8.96 -14.84
N GLN A 139 15.29 9.78 -14.70
CA GLN A 139 16.53 9.37 -14.06
C GLN A 139 16.41 9.53 -12.54
N LEU A 140 17.05 8.60 -11.80
CA LEU A 140 17.07 8.70 -10.34
C LEU A 140 17.74 9.99 -9.88
N CYS A 141 17.09 10.68 -8.94
CA CYS A 141 17.64 11.86 -8.31
C CYS A 141 18.91 11.53 -7.49
N PRO A 142 19.86 12.47 -7.33
CA PRO A 142 21.05 12.25 -6.53
C PRO A 142 20.73 11.77 -5.10
N GLY A 143 21.45 10.76 -4.65
CA GLY A 143 21.24 10.14 -3.34
C GLY A 143 20.11 9.12 -3.27
N VAL A 144 19.32 8.94 -4.32
CA VAL A 144 18.29 7.89 -4.38
C VAL A 144 18.86 6.66 -5.07
N LYS A 145 18.77 5.51 -4.41
CA LYS A 145 19.12 4.20 -4.97
C LYS A 145 17.87 3.33 -5.00
N VAL A 146 17.61 2.68 -6.14
CA VAL A 146 16.48 1.75 -6.32
C VAL A 146 17.00 0.43 -6.88
N GLU A 147 16.52 -0.67 -6.31
CA GLU A 147 16.76 -2.02 -6.79
C GLU A 147 15.44 -2.77 -6.95
N ASP A 148 15.34 -3.66 -7.95
CA ASP A 148 14.20 -4.55 -8.14
C ASP A 148 14.23 -5.67 -7.08
N CYS A 149 13.10 -6.00 -6.47
CA CYS A 149 12.97 -7.16 -5.57
C CYS A 149 13.01 -8.50 -6.32
N GLY A 150 12.94 -8.51 -7.64
CA GLY A 150 12.95 -9.70 -8.48
C GLY A 150 11.59 -10.42 -8.52
N TYR A 151 11.62 -11.67 -9.00
CA TYR A 151 10.41 -12.49 -9.14
C TYR A 151 9.83 -12.88 -7.78
N LYS A 152 8.50 -12.79 -7.68
CA LYS A 152 7.72 -13.18 -6.51
C LYS A 152 6.89 -14.43 -6.83
N ILE A 153 6.37 -15.10 -5.80
CA ILE A 153 5.46 -16.24 -5.97
C ILE A 153 4.15 -15.87 -6.68
N GLY A 154 3.78 -14.58 -6.63
CA GLY A 154 2.60 -14.03 -7.30
C GLY A 154 2.70 -12.51 -7.40
N LEU A 155 1.70 -11.87 -8.03
CA LEU A 155 1.62 -10.42 -8.22
C LEU A 155 2.85 -9.84 -8.97
N ASN A 156 3.39 -10.57 -9.93
CA ASN A 156 4.57 -10.14 -10.68
C ASN A 156 4.31 -8.95 -11.64
N GLY A 157 3.05 -8.59 -11.86
CA GLY A 157 2.69 -7.34 -12.56
C GLY A 157 2.88 -6.07 -11.75
N ILE A 158 3.25 -6.18 -10.44
CA ILE A 158 3.63 -5.04 -9.62
C ILE A 158 5.15 -4.95 -9.60
N ASP A 159 5.67 -3.76 -9.88
CA ASP A 159 7.08 -3.43 -9.81
C ASP A 159 7.51 -3.15 -8.37
N ASN A 160 7.69 -4.18 -7.57
CA ASN A 160 8.20 -4.03 -6.21
C ASN A 160 9.71 -3.82 -6.21
N GLY A 161 10.16 -2.79 -5.52
CA GLY A 161 11.59 -2.48 -5.38
C GLY A 161 11.99 -2.15 -3.95
N ARG A 162 13.31 -2.05 -3.77
CA ARG A 162 13.98 -1.52 -2.59
C ARG A 162 14.43 -0.11 -2.89
N ILE A 163 14.34 0.77 -1.89
CA ILE A 163 14.75 2.18 -2.04
C ILE A 163 15.61 2.58 -0.84
N TRP A 164 16.80 3.13 -1.10
CA TRP A 164 17.66 3.75 -0.09
C TRP A 164 17.84 5.22 -0.40
N PHE A 165 18.07 6.00 0.66
CA PHE A 165 18.28 7.43 0.59
C PHE A 165 19.64 7.77 1.22
N ASP A 166 20.53 8.38 0.47
CA ASP A 166 21.80 8.88 0.96
C ASP A 166 21.76 10.41 1.06
N HIS A 167 21.36 10.91 2.23
CA HIS A 167 21.28 12.33 2.56
C HIS A 167 20.48 13.16 1.53
N VAL A 168 19.37 12.59 1.02
CA VAL A 168 18.48 13.26 0.05
C VAL A 168 17.81 14.45 0.72
N ARG A 169 17.95 15.64 0.13
CA ARG A 169 17.39 16.88 0.65
C ARG A 169 16.08 17.23 -0.02
N VAL A 170 15.09 17.56 0.77
CA VAL A 170 13.80 18.03 0.30
C VAL A 170 13.35 19.28 1.04
N PRO A 171 12.60 20.19 0.42
CA PRO A 171 12.03 21.36 1.09
C PRO A 171 11.20 20.96 2.32
N LEU A 172 11.18 21.78 3.36
CA LEU A 172 10.34 21.57 4.55
C LEU A 172 8.85 21.41 4.16
N ASP A 173 8.41 22.08 3.11
CA ASP A 173 7.02 21.99 2.62
C ASP A 173 6.62 20.60 2.10
N ASN A 174 7.56 19.70 1.92
CA ASN A 174 7.28 18.32 1.57
C ASN A 174 6.94 17.44 2.79
N LEU A 175 7.14 17.92 4.02
CA LEU A 175 6.69 17.22 5.24
C LEU A 175 5.17 17.19 5.30
N LEU A 176 4.58 16.00 5.38
CA LEU A 176 3.14 15.84 5.53
C LEU A 176 2.72 16.19 6.96
N ASP A 177 2.31 17.44 7.17
CA ASP A 177 2.33 18.15 8.45
C ASP A 177 0.98 18.22 9.20
N LYS A 178 -0.03 17.49 8.77
CA LYS A 178 -1.36 17.54 9.40
C LYS A 178 -1.36 17.15 10.88
N TYR A 179 -0.55 16.18 11.26
CA TYR A 179 -0.48 15.65 12.64
C TYR A 179 0.81 15.98 13.37
N GLY A 180 1.73 16.65 12.72
CA GLY A 180 2.98 17.11 13.30
C GLY A 180 3.85 17.77 12.24
N GLY A 181 4.38 18.93 12.54
CA GLY A 181 5.15 19.75 11.63
C GLY A 181 6.23 20.57 12.34
N ILE A 182 6.87 21.43 11.60
CA ILE A 182 7.90 22.36 12.07
C ILE A 182 7.44 23.77 11.73
N ASP A 183 7.40 24.66 12.70
CA ASP A 183 6.97 26.04 12.53
C ASP A 183 8.02 26.92 11.84
N GLU A 184 7.70 28.19 11.62
CA GLU A 184 8.60 29.17 10.99
C GLU A 184 9.88 29.44 11.79
N ASN A 185 9.88 29.19 13.09
CA ASN A 185 11.02 29.31 13.99
C ASN A 185 11.89 28.04 14.03
N GLY A 186 11.47 26.98 13.32
CA GLY A 186 12.13 25.70 13.30
C GLY A 186 11.83 24.82 14.52
N VAL A 187 10.71 25.08 15.19
CA VAL A 187 10.28 24.32 16.39
C VAL A 187 9.24 23.28 15.99
N TYR A 188 9.40 22.06 16.46
CA TYR A 188 8.43 21.00 16.24
C TYR A 188 7.11 21.28 16.98
N TYR A 189 5.99 21.03 16.32
CA TYR A 189 4.66 21.08 16.92
C TYR A 189 3.79 19.89 16.51
N SER A 190 2.83 19.53 17.34
CA SER A 190 1.81 18.53 16.98
C SER A 190 0.50 18.81 17.76
N PRO A 191 -0.66 18.70 17.10
CA PRO A 191 -1.96 18.76 17.79
C PRO A 191 -2.20 17.53 18.68
N ILE A 192 -1.39 16.47 18.54
CA ILE A 192 -1.48 15.24 19.34
C ILE A 192 -0.18 15.10 20.13
N ALA A 193 -0.20 15.50 21.41
CA ALA A 193 0.98 15.48 22.27
C ALA A 193 1.53 14.06 22.52
N ASN A 194 0.66 13.06 22.64
CA ASN A 194 1.08 11.67 22.85
C ASN A 194 1.55 11.04 21.54
N GLU A 195 2.84 10.68 21.48
CA GLU A 195 3.51 10.10 20.30
C GLU A 195 2.83 8.80 19.83
N ASN A 196 2.48 7.90 20.74
CA ASN A 196 1.80 6.65 20.37
C ASN A 196 0.42 6.93 19.76
N ARG A 197 -0.35 7.84 20.35
CA ARG A 197 -1.66 8.22 19.80
C ARG A 197 -1.51 8.86 18.42
N ARG A 198 -0.52 9.73 18.23
CA ARG A 198 -0.22 10.33 16.93
C ARG A 198 0.13 9.26 15.89
N PHE A 199 1.04 8.36 16.23
CA PHE A 199 1.44 7.25 15.36
C PHE A 199 0.24 6.40 14.93
N PHE A 200 -0.61 5.95 15.85
CA PHE A 200 -1.80 5.17 15.50
C PHE A 200 -2.84 5.95 14.72
N THR A 201 -2.96 7.27 14.96
CA THR A 201 -3.81 8.15 14.15
C THR A 201 -3.32 8.21 12.70
N MET A 202 -2.02 8.32 12.49
CA MET A 202 -1.41 8.32 11.16
C MET A 202 -1.60 6.95 10.47
N LEU A 203 -1.47 5.84 11.19
CA LEU A 203 -1.74 4.49 10.67
C LEU A 203 -3.20 4.25 10.34
N GLY A 204 -4.12 5.03 10.87
CA GLY A 204 -5.55 4.98 10.52
C GLY A 204 -5.79 5.10 9.01
N ALA A 205 -4.90 5.78 8.29
CA ALA A 205 -4.90 5.84 6.84
C ALA A 205 -4.86 4.47 6.14
N LEU A 206 -4.35 3.43 6.81
CA LEU A 206 -4.24 2.08 6.25
C LEU A 206 -5.49 1.22 6.46
N VAL A 207 -6.45 1.66 7.28
CA VAL A 207 -7.65 0.85 7.61
C VAL A 207 -8.48 0.56 6.37
N GLY A 208 -8.77 1.58 5.55
CA GLY A 208 -9.49 1.42 4.29
C GLY A 208 -8.80 0.42 3.34
N GLY A 209 -7.48 0.47 3.24
CA GLY A 209 -6.68 -0.47 2.45
C GLY A 209 -6.84 -1.92 2.91
N ARG A 210 -6.94 -2.17 4.21
CA ARG A 210 -7.17 -3.53 4.76
C ARG A 210 -8.53 -4.09 4.36
N ILE A 211 -9.57 -3.26 4.38
CA ILE A 211 -10.90 -3.65 3.89
C ILE A 211 -10.83 -3.96 2.39
N CYS A 212 -10.15 -3.13 1.60
CA CYS A 212 -9.96 -3.35 0.16
C CYS A 212 -9.25 -4.68 -0.14
N VAL A 213 -8.18 -5.01 0.59
CA VAL A 213 -7.45 -6.28 0.40
C VAL A 213 -8.36 -7.47 0.72
N GLY A 214 -9.16 -7.40 1.79
CA GLY A 214 -10.17 -8.42 2.10
C GLY A 214 -11.21 -8.58 0.97
N ALA A 215 -11.72 -7.47 0.45
CA ALA A 215 -12.66 -7.48 -0.68
C ALA A 215 -12.02 -8.03 -1.97
N GLY A 216 -10.76 -7.68 -2.24
CA GLY A 216 -10.01 -8.23 -3.36
C GLY A 216 -9.80 -9.74 -3.26
N ALA A 217 -9.42 -10.25 -2.09
CA ALA A 217 -9.30 -11.68 -1.85
C ALA A 217 -10.63 -12.43 -2.03
N LEU A 218 -11.74 -11.81 -1.59
CA LEU A 218 -13.08 -12.35 -1.82
C LEU A 218 -13.44 -12.37 -3.31
N GLY A 219 -13.15 -11.29 -4.05
CA GLY A 219 -13.36 -11.20 -5.49
C GLY A 219 -12.64 -12.33 -6.25
N ALA A 220 -11.35 -12.51 -6.00
CA ALA A 220 -10.55 -13.59 -6.58
C ALA A 220 -11.09 -14.98 -6.20
N SER A 221 -11.54 -15.16 -4.94
CA SER A 221 -12.12 -16.41 -4.48
C SER A 221 -13.42 -16.77 -5.22
N LYS A 222 -14.28 -15.77 -5.49
CA LYS A 222 -15.51 -15.96 -6.27
C LYS A 222 -15.21 -16.52 -7.66
N VAL A 223 -14.26 -15.92 -8.37
CA VAL A 223 -13.84 -16.37 -9.71
C VAL A 223 -13.24 -17.77 -9.68
N ALA A 224 -12.33 -18.05 -8.75
CA ALA A 224 -11.70 -19.37 -8.62
C ALA A 224 -12.74 -20.48 -8.33
N LEU A 225 -13.74 -20.21 -7.50
CA LEU A 225 -14.79 -21.16 -7.15
C LEU A 225 -15.81 -21.35 -8.29
N ASP A 226 -16.12 -20.30 -9.05
CA ASP A 226 -16.96 -20.44 -10.26
C ASP A 226 -16.27 -21.35 -11.28
N ILE A 227 -14.99 -21.12 -11.57
CA ILE A 227 -14.22 -21.97 -12.49
C ILE A 227 -14.16 -23.41 -11.99
N ALA A 228 -13.82 -23.63 -10.72
CA ALA A 228 -13.72 -24.97 -10.13
C ALA A 228 -15.05 -25.73 -10.18
N THR A 229 -16.15 -25.05 -9.88
CA THR A 229 -17.48 -25.64 -9.89
C THR A 229 -17.92 -26.01 -11.31
N ARG A 230 -17.77 -25.08 -12.25
CA ARG A 230 -18.11 -25.34 -13.68
C ARG A 230 -17.26 -26.46 -14.26
N TYR A 231 -15.99 -26.54 -13.91
CA TYR A 231 -15.12 -27.62 -14.32
C TYR A 231 -15.56 -28.96 -13.72
N ALA A 232 -15.88 -29.00 -12.43
CA ALA A 232 -16.33 -30.22 -11.73
C ALA A 232 -17.64 -30.78 -12.30
N LEU A 233 -18.52 -29.92 -12.82
CA LEU A 233 -19.78 -30.28 -13.48
C LEU A 233 -19.61 -30.75 -14.94
N LYS A 234 -18.41 -30.68 -15.51
CA LYS A 234 -18.13 -31.07 -16.89
C LYS A 234 -17.09 -32.19 -16.97
N ARG A 235 -16.08 -32.16 -16.11
CA ARG A 235 -14.98 -33.13 -16.12
C ARG A 235 -15.46 -34.48 -15.59
N ARG A 236 -15.21 -35.52 -16.37
CA ARG A 236 -15.40 -36.92 -15.98
C ARG A 236 -14.06 -37.57 -15.74
N GLN A 237 -13.99 -38.50 -14.80
CA GLN A 237 -12.79 -39.26 -14.48
C GLN A 237 -13.17 -40.52 -13.69
N PHE A 238 -12.71 -41.67 -14.15
CA PHE A 238 -13.04 -42.98 -13.63
C PHE A 238 -14.55 -43.29 -13.65
N GLY A 239 -14.92 -44.49 -13.32
CA GLY A 239 -16.29 -44.97 -13.28
C GLY A 239 -16.34 -46.48 -13.36
N PRO A 240 -17.54 -47.09 -13.38
CA PRO A 240 -17.72 -48.52 -13.59
C PRO A 240 -17.21 -48.94 -14.99
N GLU A 241 -16.69 -50.17 -15.07
CA GLU A 241 -16.19 -50.74 -16.32
C GLU A 241 -17.30 -50.77 -17.39
N ALA A 242 -16.96 -50.44 -18.63
CA ALA A 242 -17.85 -50.32 -19.77
C ALA A 242 -19.00 -49.27 -19.70
N MET A 243 -18.92 -48.33 -18.75
CA MET A 243 -19.82 -47.18 -18.65
C MET A 243 -19.08 -45.88 -18.90
N GLU A 244 -19.84 -44.80 -19.15
CA GLU A 244 -19.27 -43.45 -19.20
C GLU A 244 -18.62 -43.10 -17.86
N GLU A 245 -17.44 -42.45 -17.90
CA GLU A 245 -16.78 -41.97 -16.69
C GLU A 245 -17.68 -41.03 -15.90
N GLN A 246 -17.54 -41.07 -14.57
CA GLN A 246 -18.34 -40.30 -13.64
C GLN A 246 -17.87 -38.85 -13.55
N LEU A 247 -18.83 -37.91 -13.40
CA LEU A 247 -18.48 -36.51 -13.13
C LEU A 247 -17.67 -36.40 -11.84
N ILE A 248 -16.60 -35.58 -11.84
CA ILE A 248 -15.82 -35.38 -10.62
C ILE A 248 -16.63 -34.72 -9.51
N MET A 249 -17.70 -33.98 -9.84
CA MET A 249 -18.63 -33.43 -8.86
C MET A 249 -19.39 -34.49 -8.07
N ASP A 250 -19.61 -35.68 -8.65
CA ASP A 250 -20.36 -36.76 -7.99
C ASP A 250 -19.57 -37.54 -6.94
N TYR A 251 -18.25 -37.30 -6.88
CA TYR A 251 -17.41 -37.94 -5.86
C TYR A 251 -17.59 -37.26 -4.48
N PRO A 252 -17.96 -38.00 -3.42
CA PRO A 252 -18.14 -37.44 -2.08
C PRO A 252 -16.88 -36.72 -1.56
N SER A 253 -15.69 -37.23 -1.88
CA SER A 253 -14.41 -36.61 -1.49
C SER A 253 -14.19 -35.25 -2.15
N HIS A 254 -14.66 -35.08 -3.40
CA HIS A 254 -14.60 -33.80 -4.11
C HIS A 254 -15.62 -32.82 -3.54
N GLN A 255 -16.87 -33.28 -3.33
CA GLN A 255 -17.92 -32.47 -2.70
C GLN A 255 -17.49 -31.98 -1.32
N ALA A 256 -16.94 -32.84 -0.46
CA ALA A 256 -16.47 -32.50 0.86
C ALA A 256 -15.38 -31.41 0.86
N ARG A 257 -14.61 -31.29 -0.21
CA ARG A 257 -13.61 -30.24 -0.39
C ARG A 257 -14.19 -28.94 -0.99
N LEU A 258 -15.08 -29.04 -1.98
CA LEU A 258 -15.58 -27.90 -2.74
C LEU A 258 -16.73 -27.19 -2.04
N LEU A 259 -17.77 -27.92 -1.58
CA LEU A 259 -19.00 -27.33 -1.08
C LEU A 259 -18.80 -26.41 0.14
N PRO A 260 -17.99 -26.76 1.16
CA PRO A 260 -17.73 -25.83 2.26
C PRO A 260 -17.02 -24.54 1.81
N ARG A 261 -16.24 -24.60 0.73
CA ARG A 261 -15.58 -23.42 0.17
C ARG A 261 -16.52 -22.53 -0.61
N LEU A 262 -17.54 -23.11 -1.26
CA LEU A 262 -18.58 -22.35 -1.96
C LEU A 262 -19.44 -21.51 -1.00
N VAL A 263 -19.69 -22.00 0.20
CA VAL A 263 -20.52 -21.28 1.19
C VAL A 263 -19.79 -20.06 1.78
N LYS A 264 -18.48 -20.17 2.00
CA LYS A 264 -17.70 -19.11 2.65
C LYS A 264 -17.79 -17.74 1.97
N PRO A 265 -17.65 -17.60 0.63
CA PRO A 265 -17.77 -16.31 -0.04
C PRO A 265 -19.12 -15.62 0.14
N TYR A 266 -20.21 -16.35 0.29
CA TYR A 266 -21.50 -15.74 0.61
C TYR A 266 -21.50 -15.08 1.98
N ILE A 267 -20.96 -15.76 3.01
CA ILE A 267 -20.86 -15.22 4.36
C ILE A 267 -19.94 -14.00 4.38
N TYR A 268 -18.76 -14.11 3.75
CA TYR A 268 -17.80 -13.03 3.72
C TYR A 268 -18.26 -11.83 2.90
N HIS A 269 -19.07 -12.05 1.86
CA HIS A 269 -19.65 -10.97 1.07
C HIS A 269 -20.52 -10.06 1.95
N PHE A 270 -21.48 -10.63 2.68
CA PHE A 270 -22.35 -9.87 3.57
C PHE A 270 -21.60 -9.24 4.74
N ALA A 271 -20.58 -9.93 5.28
CA ALA A 271 -19.72 -9.39 6.33
C ALA A 271 -18.93 -8.16 5.84
N LEU A 272 -18.37 -8.22 4.62
CA LEU A 272 -17.64 -7.08 4.03
C LEU A 272 -18.57 -5.93 3.64
N ASP A 273 -19.79 -6.21 3.20
CA ASP A 273 -20.80 -5.16 2.93
C ASP A 273 -21.15 -4.41 4.20
N ASN A 274 -21.38 -5.13 5.30
CA ASN A 274 -21.60 -4.49 6.61
C ASN A 274 -20.40 -3.66 7.05
N LEU A 275 -19.18 -4.17 6.85
CA LEU A 275 -17.96 -3.45 7.20
C LEU A 275 -17.75 -2.19 6.36
N ARG A 276 -18.05 -2.23 5.05
CA ARG A 276 -18.02 -1.06 4.16
C ARG A 276 -18.99 0.02 4.59
N ASN A 277 -20.20 -0.38 5.00
CA ASN A 277 -21.24 0.56 5.44
C ASN A 277 -20.94 1.18 6.82
N ALA A 278 -20.11 0.51 7.64
CA ALA A 278 -19.68 1.00 8.94
C ALA A 278 -18.45 1.92 8.87
N PHE A 279 -17.68 1.87 7.79
CA PHE A 279 -16.45 2.65 7.56
C PHE A 279 -16.75 3.98 6.89
#